data_6eef3a0b0d16138d5702d57b7113e8d2
#
_entry.id   6eef3a0b0d16138d5702d57b7113e8d2
#
_cell.length_a   1.000
_cell.length_b   1.000
_cell.length_c   1.000
_cell.angle_alpha   90.00
_cell.angle_beta   90.00
_cell.angle_gamma   90.00
#
_symmetry.space_group_name_H-M   'P 1'
#
loop_
_entity.id
_entity.type
_entity.pdbx_description
1 polymer ?
#
loop_
_entity_poly.entity_id
_entity_poly.type
_entity_poly.pdbx_seq_one_letter_code
_entity_poly.pdbx_strand_id
1 'polypeptide(L)'
;ILVPAIHKNRAEIRELFMRELGVEDLSDDPPDLTNAARLYLREKFLKAKVGISGANFAVAETGTVCVVESEGNGRMCTTLPPVLVSLMGIEKVIPAWRDFEVFMQLLPRSSTAERMNPYTTFWTGVSEGDGPKEFHLVLLDNGRTEVLADEIGRQSLNCIRCSACLNVCPVYERTGGHAYNSVYPGPIGAILTPQLVGIGKSGSDSLPYASSLCGACYEVCPVKINIPEVLIHLRGKVVRHKQDEGGLKGKLDPENVAMQAMAKTFSDRRLYEGAQRAARIGQWPLARSGAIHRLPGRLAGWTDARDLKPVPDQTFREWWRSRNGSGTGE
;
A
#
# COMPACT_ATOMS: atom_id res chain seq x y z
N ILE A 1 8.78 -12.53 2.27
CA ILE A 1 10.10 -13.19 2.47
C ILE A 1 11.06 -12.25 3.20
N LEU A 2 11.12 -10.96 2.84
CA LEU A 2 11.99 -10.00 3.51
C LEU A 2 11.59 -9.73 4.96
N VAL A 3 10.33 -9.90 5.30
CA VAL A 3 9.77 -9.68 6.64
C VAL A 3 9.31 -11.03 7.21
N PRO A 4 9.71 -11.41 8.41
CA PRO A 4 10.43 -10.64 9.44
C PRO A 4 11.97 -10.72 9.39
N ALA A 5 12.59 -11.40 8.40
CA ALA A 5 14.04 -11.63 8.36
C ALA A 5 14.87 -10.33 8.41
N ILE A 6 14.36 -9.26 7.79
CA ILE A 6 15.01 -7.94 7.80
C ILE A 6 15.19 -7.34 9.22
N HIS A 7 14.46 -7.83 10.22
CA HIS A 7 14.56 -7.37 11.60
C HIS A 7 15.61 -8.15 12.42
N LYS A 8 16.30 -9.12 11.82
CA LYS A 8 17.32 -9.94 12.48
C LYS A 8 18.71 -9.65 11.91
N ASN A 9 19.67 -9.51 12.80
CA ASN A 9 21.08 -9.44 12.43
C ASN A 9 21.68 -10.87 12.24
N ARG A 10 22.90 -10.94 11.72
CA ARG A 10 23.58 -12.20 11.42
C ARG A 10 23.74 -13.11 12.64
N ALA A 11 24.11 -12.54 13.79
CA ALA A 11 24.26 -13.30 15.02
C ALA A 11 22.93 -13.89 15.50
N GLU A 12 21.85 -13.14 15.44
CA GLU A 12 20.50 -13.64 15.77
C GLU A 12 20.02 -14.71 14.79
N ILE A 13 20.37 -14.61 13.50
CA ILE A 13 20.08 -15.67 12.50
C ILE A 13 20.90 -16.92 12.83
N ARG A 14 22.17 -16.77 13.16
CA ARG A 14 23.02 -17.89 13.58
C ARG A 14 22.42 -18.65 14.77
N GLU A 15 22.05 -17.93 15.84
CA GLU A 15 21.44 -18.53 17.04
C GLU A 15 20.12 -19.24 16.70
N LEU A 16 19.31 -18.61 15.85
CA LEU A 16 18.07 -19.22 15.36
C LEU A 16 18.35 -20.52 14.62
N PHE A 17 19.32 -20.54 13.70
CA PHE A 17 19.65 -21.72 12.92
C PHE A 17 20.26 -22.83 13.77
N MET A 18 21.13 -22.51 14.71
CA MET A 18 21.67 -23.51 15.65
C MET A 18 20.54 -24.20 16.42
N ARG A 19 19.52 -23.43 16.86
CA ARG A 19 18.37 -23.98 17.59
C ARG A 19 17.42 -24.77 16.69
N GLU A 20 17.04 -24.24 15.55
CA GLU A 20 15.97 -24.80 14.70
C GLU A 20 16.49 -25.88 13.74
N LEU A 21 17.74 -25.78 13.28
CA LEU A 21 18.32 -26.73 12.34
C LEU A 21 19.11 -27.83 13.08
N GLY A 22 19.39 -27.66 14.40
CA GLY A 22 20.15 -28.60 15.17
C GLY A 22 21.64 -28.65 14.79
N VAL A 23 22.23 -27.54 14.36
CA VAL A 23 23.63 -27.40 14.00
C VAL A 23 24.39 -26.88 15.23
N GLU A 24 25.36 -27.62 15.73
CA GLU A 24 26.07 -27.28 16.98
C GLU A 24 27.13 -26.18 16.80
N ASP A 25 27.77 -26.13 15.65
CA ASP A 25 28.79 -25.13 15.32
C ASP A 25 28.48 -24.49 13.96
N LEU A 26 28.12 -23.21 13.99
CA LEU A 26 27.76 -22.41 12.79
C LEU A 26 28.40 -21.03 12.91
N SER A 27 29.10 -20.61 11.87
CA SER A 27 29.60 -19.25 11.74
C SER A 27 28.47 -18.24 11.48
N ASP A 28 28.68 -16.96 11.79
CA ASP A 28 27.77 -15.89 11.40
C ASP A 28 28.08 -15.30 10.03
N ASP A 29 28.98 -15.92 9.28
CA ASP A 29 29.28 -15.54 7.91
C ASP A 29 28.09 -15.87 6.98
N PRO A 30 27.61 -14.94 6.14
CA PRO A 30 26.46 -15.14 5.28
C PRO A 30 26.51 -16.39 4.37
N PRO A 31 27.63 -16.73 3.72
CA PRO A 31 27.77 -17.98 2.97
C PRO A 31 27.50 -19.24 3.81
N ASP A 32 28.03 -19.31 5.05
CA ASP A 32 27.84 -20.46 5.92
C ASP A 32 26.40 -20.60 6.39
N LEU A 33 25.77 -19.48 6.80
CA LEU A 33 24.36 -19.44 7.15
C LEU A 33 23.48 -19.88 5.98
N THR A 34 23.76 -19.37 4.79
CA THR A 34 23.02 -19.72 3.57
C THR A 34 23.19 -21.21 3.23
N ASN A 35 24.39 -21.74 3.37
CA ASN A 35 24.65 -23.16 3.09
C ASN A 35 23.95 -24.08 4.10
N ALA A 36 23.94 -23.74 5.39
CA ALA A 36 23.20 -24.47 6.40
C ALA A 36 21.71 -24.54 6.10
N ALA A 37 21.10 -23.38 5.76
CA ALA A 37 19.70 -23.31 5.33
C ALA A 37 19.46 -24.14 4.07
N ARG A 38 20.34 -24.03 3.07
CA ARG A 38 20.24 -24.76 1.80
C ARG A 38 20.22 -26.28 2.00
N LEU A 39 21.14 -26.82 2.80
CA LEU A 39 21.22 -28.27 3.07
C LEU A 39 19.97 -28.75 3.81
N TYR A 40 19.54 -28.04 4.84
CA TYR A 40 18.35 -28.39 5.61
C TYR A 40 17.08 -28.35 4.75
N LEU A 41 16.86 -27.26 4.00
CA LEU A 41 15.69 -27.09 3.17
C LEU A 41 15.67 -28.06 1.99
N ARG A 42 16.83 -28.42 1.41
CA ARG A 42 16.90 -29.41 0.36
C ARG A 42 16.22 -30.72 0.73
N GLU A 43 16.47 -31.23 1.93
CA GLU A 43 15.81 -32.45 2.40
C GLU A 43 14.29 -32.28 2.52
N LYS A 44 13.83 -31.12 2.99
CA LYS A 44 12.41 -30.82 3.11
C LYS A 44 11.74 -30.79 1.73
N PHE A 45 12.35 -30.11 0.77
CA PHE A 45 11.85 -30.07 -0.62
C PHE A 45 11.76 -31.45 -1.26
N LEU A 46 12.79 -32.29 -1.08
CA LEU A 46 12.80 -33.66 -1.64
C LEU A 46 11.76 -34.60 -0.97
N LYS A 47 11.39 -34.34 0.27
CA LYS A 47 10.38 -35.14 1.01
C LYS A 47 8.94 -34.62 0.81
N ALA A 48 8.75 -33.40 0.33
CA ALA A 48 7.44 -32.79 0.17
C ALA A 48 6.58 -33.56 -0.83
N LYS A 49 5.32 -33.84 -0.48
CA LYS A 49 4.35 -34.52 -1.33
C LYS A 49 3.44 -33.56 -2.06
N VAL A 50 3.22 -32.39 -1.50
CA VAL A 50 2.39 -31.34 -2.06
C VAL A 50 3.18 -30.02 -2.01
N GLY A 51 3.32 -29.39 -3.17
CA GLY A 51 3.84 -28.04 -3.30
C GLY A 51 2.68 -27.06 -3.38
N ILE A 52 2.73 -25.98 -2.59
CA ILE A 52 1.77 -24.88 -2.69
C ILE A 52 2.53 -23.62 -3.06
N SER A 53 2.16 -22.97 -4.15
CA SER A 53 2.82 -21.77 -4.63
C SER A 53 1.81 -20.71 -5.07
N GLY A 54 2.20 -19.44 -4.96
CA GLY A 54 1.53 -18.37 -5.70
C GLY A 54 1.91 -18.41 -7.17
N ALA A 55 1.21 -17.62 -7.99
CA ALA A 55 1.59 -17.34 -9.36
C ALA A 55 1.60 -15.83 -9.61
N ASN A 56 2.57 -15.35 -10.39
CA ASN A 56 2.68 -13.95 -10.75
C ASN A 56 1.72 -13.58 -11.88
N PHE A 57 1.60 -14.47 -12.87
CA PHE A 57 0.76 -14.29 -14.05
C PHE A 57 0.22 -15.62 -14.57
N ALA A 58 -0.87 -15.56 -15.33
CA ALA A 58 -1.32 -16.65 -16.18
C ALA A 58 -1.67 -16.10 -17.57
N VAL A 59 -1.34 -16.87 -18.61
CA VAL A 59 -1.64 -16.56 -20.02
C VAL A 59 -2.88 -17.33 -20.43
N ALA A 60 -3.99 -16.61 -20.72
CA ALA A 60 -5.27 -17.23 -21.04
C ALA A 60 -5.23 -18.04 -22.33
N GLU A 61 -4.49 -17.55 -23.34
CA GLU A 61 -4.34 -18.19 -24.67
C GLU A 61 -3.88 -19.65 -24.59
N THR A 62 -3.02 -19.98 -23.62
CA THR A 62 -2.40 -21.31 -23.51
C THR A 62 -2.68 -22.01 -22.17
N GLY A 63 -3.32 -21.32 -21.22
CA GLY A 63 -3.48 -21.83 -19.85
C GLY A 63 -2.17 -21.88 -19.05
N THR A 64 -1.13 -21.16 -19.50
CA THR A 64 0.18 -21.20 -18.86
C THR A 64 0.21 -20.34 -17.62
N VAL A 65 0.72 -20.89 -16.52
CA VAL A 65 0.97 -20.19 -15.25
C VAL A 65 2.46 -19.88 -15.13
N CYS A 66 2.78 -18.68 -14.62
CA CYS A 66 4.14 -18.19 -14.45
C CYS A 66 4.45 -17.84 -13.01
N VAL A 67 5.61 -18.28 -12.53
CA VAL A 67 6.24 -17.85 -11.27
C VAL A 67 7.57 -17.18 -11.56
N VAL A 68 7.76 -15.98 -11.01
CA VAL A 68 8.97 -15.17 -11.14
C VAL A 68 9.59 -15.03 -9.77
N GLU A 69 10.86 -15.40 -9.61
CA GLU A 69 11.56 -15.41 -8.33
C GLU A 69 13.07 -15.22 -8.45
N SER A 70 13.75 -15.00 -7.35
CA SER A 70 15.21 -14.78 -7.28
C SER A 70 15.96 -15.84 -6.51
N GLU A 71 15.32 -16.56 -5.58
CA GLU A 71 15.98 -17.44 -4.59
C GLU A 71 15.97 -18.94 -4.98
N GLY A 72 15.16 -19.35 -5.94
CA GLY A 72 15.00 -20.75 -6.34
C GLY A 72 14.08 -21.59 -5.45
N ASN A 73 13.56 -21.06 -4.37
CA ASN A 73 12.63 -21.76 -3.47
C ASN A 73 11.27 -22.04 -4.16
N GLY A 74 10.74 -21.08 -4.89
CA GLY A 74 9.53 -21.28 -5.71
C GLY A 74 9.74 -22.38 -6.74
N ARG A 75 10.86 -22.35 -7.48
CA ARG A 75 11.20 -23.40 -8.42
C ARG A 75 11.24 -24.80 -7.78
N MET A 76 11.83 -24.92 -6.58
CA MET A 76 11.85 -26.18 -5.85
C MET A 76 10.45 -26.64 -5.44
N CYS A 77 9.60 -25.70 -4.94
CA CYS A 77 8.21 -26.01 -4.59
C CYS A 77 7.36 -26.45 -5.79
N THR A 78 7.67 -25.95 -6.96
CA THR A 78 6.83 -26.14 -8.16
C THR A 78 7.27 -27.29 -9.04
N THR A 79 8.48 -27.82 -8.85
CA THR A 79 9.03 -28.88 -9.70
C THR A 79 9.26 -30.23 -9.00
N LEU A 80 9.51 -30.25 -7.68
CA LEU A 80 9.87 -31.47 -6.97
C LEU A 80 8.67 -32.27 -6.43
N PRO A 81 7.64 -31.64 -5.80
CA PRO A 81 6.51 -32.37 -5.30
C PRO A 81 5.66 -33.00 -6.40
N PRO A 82 5.12 -34.22 -6.19
CA PRO A 82 4.26 -34.87 -7.19
C PRO A 82 2.91 -34.18 -7.39
N VAL A 83 2.46 -33.37 -6.42
CA VAL A 83 1.24 -32.58 -6.51
C VAL A 83 1.58 -31.11 -6.36
N LEU A 84 1.14 -30.27 -7.30
CA LEU A 84 1.29 -28.82 -7.26
C LEU A 84 -0.07 -28.13 -7.18
N VAL A 85 -0.23 -27.26 -6.19
CA VAL A 85 -1.38 -26.36 -6.05
C VAL A 85 -0.90 -24.92 -6.22
N SER A 86 -1.32 -24.26 -7.29
CA SER A 86 -1.04 -22.83 -7.53
C SER A 86 -2.26 -21.99 -7.19
N LEU A 87 -2.03 -20.94 -6.37
CA LEU A 87 -3.07 -19.98 -6.01
C LEU A 87 -2.80 -18.63 -6.68
N MET A 88 -3.80 -18.09 -7.34
CA MET A 88 -3.64 -16.84 -8.09
C MET A 88 -4.92 -16.01 -8.05
N GLY A 89 -4.78 -14.69 -7.88
CA GLY A 89 -5.91 -13.79 -8.07
C GLY A 89 -6.30 -13.71 -9.54
N ILE A 90 -7.59 -13.65 -9.84
CA ILE A 90 -8.11 -13.58 -11.22
C ILE A 90 -7.57 -12.38 -12.00
N GLU A 91 -7.18 -11.32 -11.31
CA GLU A 91 -6.59 -10.11 -11.89
C GLU A 91 -5.20 -10.32 -12.50
N LYS A 92 -4.61 -11.51 -12.33
CA LYS A 92 -3.28 -11.85 -12.86
C LYS A 92 -3.33 -12.55 -14.21
N VAL A 93 -4.52 -12.79 -14.73
CA VAL A 93 -4.70 -13.38 -16.04
C VAL A 93 -4.46 -12.32 -17.12
N ILE A 94 -3.56 -12.64 -18.05
CA ILE A 94 -3.26 -11.82 -19.24
C ILE A 94 -3.71 -12.56 -20.50
N PRO A 95 -4.14 -11.83 -21.56
CA PRO A 95 -4.76 -12.46 -22.72
C PRO A 95 -3.83 -13.39 -23.50
N ALA A 96 -2.65 -12.90 -23.88
CA ALA A 96 -1.78 -13.57 -24.85
C ALA A 96 -0.30 -13.50 -24.45
N TRP A 97 0.52 -14.37 -25.02
CA TRP A 97 1.97 -14.43 -24.82
C TRP A 97 2.68 -13.12 -25.18
N ARG A 98 2.28 -12.47 -26.25
CA ARG A 98 2.86 -11.17 -26.67
C ARG A 98 2.71 -10.10 -25.58
N ASP A 99 1.64 -10.16 -24.79
CA ASP A 99 1.39 -9.20 -23.71
C ASP A 99 2.25 -9.52 -22.49
N PHE A 100 2.60 -10.80 -22.30
CA PHE A 100 3.43 -11.28 -21.20
C PHE A 100 4.86 -10.72 -21.23
N GLU A 101 5.44 -10.54 -22.40
CA GLU A 101 6.80 -10.00 -22.60
C GLU A 101 6.97 -8.64 -21.90
N VAL A 102 5.95 -7.79 -21.97
CA VAL A 102 5.97 -6.47 -21.32
C VAL A 102 6.14 -6.59 -19.81
N PHE A 103 5.41 -7.52 -19.17
CA PHE A 103 5.49 -7.73 -17.72
C PHE A 103 6.84 -8.31 -17.29
N MET A 104 7.44 -9.16 -18.09
CA MET A 104 8.78 -9.72 -17.82
C MET A 104 9.88 -8.66 -17.89
N GLN A 105 9.66 -7.60 -18.62
CA GLN A 105 10.57 -6.46 -18.63
C GLN A 105 10.30 -5.49 -17.49
N LEU A 106 9.03 -5.23 -17.16
CA LEU A 106 8.65 -4.24 -16.14
C LEU A 106 8.89 -4.74 -14.72
N LEU A 107 8.53 -6.00 -14.41
CA LEU A 107 8.55 -6.50 -13.04
C LEU A 107 9.95 -6.50 -12.41
N PRO A 108 11.00 -7.12 -13.00
CA PRO A 108 12.33 -7.11 -12.37
C PRO A 108 12.94 -5.70 -12.29
N ARG A 109 12.78 -4.88 -13.32
CA ARG A 109 13.30 -3.50 -13.32
C ARG A 109 12.67 -2.63 -12.24
N SER A 110 11.38 -2.80 -12.03
CA SER A 110 10.64 -2.01 -11.03
C SER A 110 10.80 -2.52 -9.61
N SER A 111 11.15 -3.81 -9.45
CA SER A 111 11.29 -4.47 -8.16
C SER A 111 12.72 -4.31 -7.59
N THR A 112 13.72 -4.71 -8.36
CA THR A 112 15.12 -4.82 -7.92
C THR A 112 16.10 -4.07 -8.83
N ALA A 113 15.62 -3.34 -9.84
CA ALA A 113 16.40 -2.66 -10.87
C ALA A 113 17.20 -3.63 -11.78
N GLU A 114 16.87 -4.91 -11.78
CA GLU A 114 17.50 -5.94 -12.60
C GLU A 114 16.90 -5.98 -14.01
N ARG A 115 17.69 -6.40 -14.99
CA ARG A 115 17.19 -6.58 -16.37
C ARG A 115 16.28 -7.80 -16.50
N MET A 116 16.58 -8.86 -15.76
CA MET A 116 15.89 -10.14 -15.76
C MET A 116 15.91 -10.74 -14.37
N ASN A 117 14.87 -11.49 -14.03
CA ASN A 117 14.89 -12.33 -12.85
C ASN A 117 15.78 -13.57 -13.09
N PRO A 118 16.48 -14.08 -12.06
CA PRO A 118 17.27 -15.30 -12.16
C PRO A 118 16.43 -16.51 -12.54
N TYR A 119 15.21 -16.61 -12.03
CA TYR A 119 14.31 -17.74 -12.31
C TYR A 119 12.94 -17.25 -12.77
N THR A 120 12.52 -17.76 -13.93
CA THR A 120 11.16 -17.61 -14.43
C THR A 120 10.69 -18.99 -14.88
N THR A 121 9.66 -19.51 -14.21
CA THR A 121 9.19 -20.88 -14.42
C THR A 121 7.75 -20.87 -14.95
N PHE A 122 7.47 -21.73 -15.92
CA PHE A 122 6.20 -21.83 -16.61
C PHE A 122 5.64 -23.24 -16.52
N TRP A 123 4.30 -23.34 -16.39
CA TRP A 123 3.54 -24.57 -16.52
C TRP A 123 2.35 -24.34 -17.42
N THR A 124 2.18 -25.25 -18.36
CA THR A 124 0.98 -25.29 -19.21
C THR A 124 0.08 -26.49 -18.83
N GLY A 125 0.62 -27.43 -18.06
CA GLY A 125 -0.08 -28.62 -17.60
C GLY A 125 0.91 -29.67 -17.08
N VAL A 126 0.40 -30.87 -16.81
CA VAL A 126 1.21 -32.02 -16.41
C VAL A 126 1.77 -32.72 -17.65
N SER A 127 3.06 -33.09 -17.59
CA SER A 127 3.74 -33.90 -18.64
C SER A 127 4.34 -35.17 -18.05
N GLU A 128 4.58 -36.15 -18.87
CA GLU A 128 5.36 -37.32 -18.51
C GLU A 128 6.83 -36.92 -18.25
N GLY A 129 7.46 -37.52 -17.27
CA GLY A 129 8.83 -37.20 -16.91
C GLY A 129 8.97 -36.37 -15.67
N ASP A 130 9.70 -35.25 -15.69
CA ASP A 130 9.96 -34.39 -14.56
C ASP A 130 8.77 -33.48 -14.23
N GLY A 131 8.71 -33.06 -12.98
CA GLY A 131 7.69 -32.15 -12.49
C GLY A 131 6.48 -32.85 -11.82
N PRO A 132 5.46 -32.05 -11.46
CA PRO A 132 4.27 -32.57 -10.80
C PRO A 132 3.50 -33.56 -11.68
N LYS A 133 2.91 -34.57 -11.04
CA LYS A 133 2.00 -35.52 -11.67
C LYS A 133 0.54 -35.06 -11.63
N GLU A 134 0.23 -34.16 -10.69
CA GLU A 134 -1.05 -33.49 -10.56
C GLU A 134 -0.83 -31.99 -10.42
N PHE A 135 -1.64 -31.22 -11.12
CA PHE A 135 -1.59 -29.75 -11.07
C PHE A 135 -2.99 -29.18 -10.85
N HIS A 136 -3.10 -28.34 -9.83
CA HIS A 136 -4.32 -27.65 -9.46
C HIS A 136 -4.09 -26.15 -9.50
N LEU A 137 -4.89 -25.42 -10.29
CA LEU A 137 -4.90 -23.97 -10.31
C LEU A 137 -6.16 -23.45 -9.59
N VAL A 138 -5.94 -22.72 -8.50
CA VAL A 138 -7.03 -22.08 -7.74
C VAL A 138 -7.05 -20.60 -8.10
N LEU A 139 -8.06 -20.16 -8.82
CA LEU A 139 -8.32 -18.76 -9.15
C LEU A 139 -9.16 -18.13 -8.05
N LEU A 140 -8.60 -17.08 -7.42
CA LEU A 140 -9.23 -16.38 -6.31
C LEU A 140 -9.94 -15.11 -6.80
N ASP A 141 -11.24 -15.04 -6.62
CA ASP A 141 -11.95 -13.77 -6.71
C ASP A 141 -11.73 -12.93 -5.45
N ASN A 142 -12.23 -13.37 -4.31
CA ASN A 142 -12.07 -12.70 -3.02
C ASN A 142 -12.26 -11.17 -3.12
N GLY A 143 -13.39 -10.72 -3.68
CA GLY A 143 -13.78 -9.34 -3.85
C GLY A 143 -13.22 -8.63 -5.09
N ARG A 144 -12.44 -9.30 -5.94
CA ARG A 144 -11.83 -8.68 -7.13
C ARG A 144 -12.84 -8.29 -8.19
N THR A 145 -13.89 -9.06 -8.36
CA THR A 145 -15.00 -8.72 -9.28
C THR A 145 -15.73 -7.46 -8.84
N GLU A 146 -15.90 -7.26 -7.54
CA GLU A 146 -16.49 -6.02 -7.00
C GLU A 146 -15.57 -4.82 -7.25
N VAL A 147 -14.25 -5.00 -7.06
CA VAL A 147 -13.26 -3.96 -7.38
C VAL A 147 -13.25 -3.64 -8.88
N LEU A 148 -13.39 -4.66 -9.73
CA LEU A 148 -13.44 -4.47 -11.19
C LEU A 148 -14.66 -3.64 -11.63
N ALA A 149 -15.78 -3.76 -10.94
CA ALA A 149 -17.00 -2.98 -11.20
C ALA A 149 -16.86 -1.49 -10.85
N ASP A 150 -15.90 -1.12 -9.99
CA ASP A 150 -15.63 0.27 -9.62
C ASP A 150 -14.76 0.96 -10.69
N GLU A 151 -15.30 1.92 -11.42
CA GLU A 151 -14.61 2.59 -12.54
C GLU A 151 -13.28 3.24 -12.16
N ILE A 152 -13.19 3.82 -10.97
CA ILE A 152 -11.97 4.47 -10.47
C ILE A 152 -11.09 3.44 -9.74
N GLY A 153 -11.69 2.63 -8.89
CA GLY A 153 -11.00 1.68 -8.03
C GLY A 153 -10.34 0.52 -8.79
N ARG A 154 -10.92 0.08 -9.92
CA ARG A 154 -10.42 -1.07 -10.71
C ARG A 154 -8.97 -0.97 -11.16
N GLN A 155 -8.42 0.25 -11.30
CA GLN A 155 -7.00 0.44 -11.61
C GLN A 155 -6.08 -0.30 -10.62
N SER A 156 -6.49 -0.45 -9.37
CA SER A 156 -5.71 -1.14 -8.34
C SER A 156 -5.42 -2.61 -8.67
N LEU A 157 -6.28 -3.24 -9.50
CA LEU A 157 -6.10 -4.62 -9.96
C LEU A 157 -4.97 -4.77 -10.99
N ASN A 158 -4.56 -3.69 -11.67
CA ASN A 158 -3.43 -3.70 -12.59
C ASN A 158 -2.08 -3.89 -11.88
N CYS A 159 -2.06 -3.92 -10.55
CA CYS A 159 -0.83 -4.01 -9.77
C CYS A 159 -0.06 -5.30 -10.02
N ILE A 160 1.18 -5.21 -10.50
CA ILE A 160 2.09 -6.35 -10.75
C ILE A 160 2.92 -6.74 -9.51
N ARG A 161 2.70 -6.11 -8.36
CA ARG A 161 3.37 -6.40 -7.07
C ARG A 161 4.88 -6.13 -7.05
N CYS A 162 5.36 -5.18 -7.84
CA CYS A 162 6.78 -4.83 -7.90
C CYS A 162 7.29 -4.03 -6.69
N SER A 163 6.42 -3.52 -5.82
CA SER A 163 6.76 -2.73 -4.63
C SER A 163 7.41 -1.35 -4.88
N ALA A 164 7.59 -0.89 -6.12
CA ALA A 164 8.19 0.42 -6.42
C ALA A 164 7.51 1.59 -5.67
N CYS A 165 6.18 1.55 -5.52
CA CYS A 165 5.44 2.57 -4.79
C CYS A 165 5.74 2.59 -3.28
N LEU A 166 6.15 1.45 -2.68
CA LEU A 166 6.55 1.39 -1.28
C LEU A 166 7.91 2.08 -1.09
N ASN A 167 8.82 1.84 -2.04
CA ASN A 167 10.19 2.33 -1.97
C ASN A 167 10.29 3.87 -1.98
N VAL A 168 9.35 4.56 -2.62
CA VAL A 168 9.35 6.03 -2.71
C VAL A 168 8.37 6.71 -1.74
N CYS A 169 7.65 5.94 -0.94
CA CYS A 169 6.60 6.48 -0.09
C CYS A 169 7.15 7.05 1.22
N PRO A 170 7.04 8.38 1.46
CA PRO A 170 7.55 8.98 2.70
C PRO A 170 6.78 8.51 3.94
N VAL A 171 5.52 8.09 3.80
CA VAL A 171 4.74 7.52 4.90
C VAL A 171 5.25 6.12 5.23
N TYR A 172 5.39 5.26 4.22
CA TYR A 172 5.90 3.90 4.41
C TYR A 172 7.32 3.87 4.98
N GLU A 173 8.19 4.77 4.52
CA GLU A 173 9.55 4.92 5.04
C GLU A 173 9.57 5.18 6.55
N ARG A 174 8.60 5.96 7.06
CA ARG A 174 8.53 6.32 8.48
C ARG A 174 7.83 5.29 9.36
N THR A 175 6.80 4.64 8.84
CA THR A 175 5.94 3.76 9.63
C THR A 175 6.27 2.28 9.49
N GLY A 176 6.88 1.88 8.38
CA GLY A 176 7.09 0.48 8.01
C GLY A 176 5.78 -0.22 7.64
N GLY A 177 5.90 -1.50 7.25
CA GLY A 177 4.76 -2.29 6.76
C GLY A 177 3.77 -2.70 7.85
N HIS A 178 4.26 -2.99 9.06
CA HIS A 178 3.42 -3.49 10.16
C HIS A 178 2.36 -2.48 10.61
N ALA A 179 2.65 -1.19 10.55
CA ALA A 179 1.71 -0.13 10.94
C ALA A 179 0.41 -0.12 10.10
N TYR A 180 0.44 -0.68 8.89
CA TYR A 180 -0.75 -0.79 8.05
C TYR A 180 -1.71 -1.89 8.52
N ASN A 181 -1.27 -2.82 9.36
CA ASN A 181 -2.04 -4.00 9.79
C ASN A 181 -2.78 -4.69 8.63
N SER A 182 -2.10 -4.82 7.50
CA SER A 182 -2.63 -5.31 6.23
C SER A 182 -1.60 -6.16 5.50
N VAL A 183 -2.06 -7.19 4.79
CA VAL A 183 -1.22 -8.04 3.93
C VAL A 183 -0.54 -7.21 2.83
N TYR A 184 -1.23 -6.19 2.34
CA TYR A 184 -0.69 -5.25 1.37
C TYR A 184 -0.44 -3.90 2.07
N PRO A 185 0.83 -3.57 2.42
CA PRO A 185 1.15 -2.29 3.02
C PRO A 185 1.44 -1.21 1.97
N GLY A 186 1.69 0.01 2.43
CA GLY A 186 2.09 1.14 1.60
C GLY A 186 0.99 1.65 0.67
N PRO A 187 1.35 2.43 -0.37
CA PRO A 187 0.37 3.08 -1.23
C PRO A 187 -0.60 2.12 -1.94
N ILE A 188 -0.10 0.99 -2.44
CA ILE A 188 -0.97 -0.01 -3.08
C ILE A 188 -1.92 -0.67 -2.07
N GLY A 189 -1.44 -0.96 -0.87
CA GLY A 189 -2.28 -1.53 0.19
C GLY A 189 -3.34 -0.57 0.67
N ALA A 190 -3.02 0.73 0.72
CA ALA A 190 -3.95 1.79 1.10
C ALA A 190 -5.15 1.94 0.15
N ILE A 191 -5.03 1.50 -1.09
CA ILE A 191 -6.14 1.50 -2.06
C ILE A 191 -6.75 0.10 -2.27
N LEU A 192 -5.96 -0.97 -2.26
CA LEU A 192 -6.44 -2.30 -2.60
C LEU A 192 -7.15 -2.98 -1.42
N THR A 193 -6.57 -2.92 -0.21
CA THR A 193 -7.12 -3.60 0.96
C THR A 193 -8.55 -3.15 1.30
N PRO A 194 -8.87 -1.83 1.40
CA PRO A 194 -10.23 -1.42 1.70
C PRO A 194 -11.24 -1.79 0.61
N GLN A 195 -10.80 -1.98 -0.62
CA GLN A 195 -11.67 -2.45 -1.70
C GLN A 195 -11.95 -3.95 -1.62
N LEU A 196 -10.93 -4.78 -1.35
CA LEU A 196 -11.08 -6.23 -1.24
C LEU A 196 -11.85 -6.65 0.01
N VAL A 197 -11.61 -5.98 1.13
CA VAL A 197 -12.27 -6.27 2.41
C VAL A 197 -13.66 -5.66 2.47
N GLY A 198 -13.85 -4.52 1.84
CA GLY A 198 -15.07 -3.70 1.89
C GLY A 198 -14.95 -2.55 2.90
N ILE A 199 -15.49 -1.40 2.52
CA ILE A 199 -15.60 -0.22 3.40
C ILE A 199 -16.53 -0.54 4.56
N GLY A 200 -16.21 -0.06 5.76
CA GLY A 200 -16.94 -0.34 7.01
C GLY A 200 -16.55 -1.66 7.68
N LYS A 201 -15.70 -2.46 7.04
CA LYS A 201 -15.29 -3.76 7.58
C LYS A 201 -13.85 -3.73 8.11
N SER A 202 -13.62 -4.40 9.23
CA SER A 202 -12.31 -4.71 9.84
C SER A 202 -11.27 -3.57 9.92
N GLY A 203 -11.68 -2.32 10.12
CA GLY A 203 -10.77 -1.19 10.33
C GLY A 203 -9.98 -0.73 9.10
N SER A 204 -10.27 -1.28 7.90
CA SER A 204 -9.61 -0.89 6.65
C SER A 204 -9.87 0.54 6.20
N ASP A 205 -10.88 1.20 6.76
CA ASP A 205 -11.31 2.56 6.44
C ASP A 205 -10.26 3.64 6.72
N SER A 206 -9.31 3.36 7.60
CA SER A 206 -8.19 4.27 7.91
C SER A 206 -7.10 4.24 6.83
N LEU A 207 -6.96 3.15 6.09
CA LEU A 207 -5.88 2.95 5.13
C LEU A 207 -5.83 4.01 4.02
N PRO A 208 -6.94 4.47 3.41
CA PRO A 208 -6.90 5.54 2.41
C PRO A 208 -6.36 6.87 2.94
N TYR A 209 -6.31 7.05 4.27
CA TYR A 209 -5.76 8.24 4.91
C TYR A 209 -4.26 8.11 5.24
N ALA A 210 -3.68 6.91 5.14
CA ALA A 210 -2.25 6.66 5.33
C ALA A 210 -1.41 7.13 4.13
N SER A 211 -1.61 8.38 3.70
CA SER A 211 -0.95 8.98 2.54
C SER A 211 -0.87 10.49 2.66
N SER A 212 0.28 11.05 2.28
CA SER A 212 0.50 12.50 2.12
C SER A 212 -0.03 13.07 0.80
N LEU A 213 -0.52 12.22 -0.12
CA LEU A 213 -0.96 12.59 -1.47
C LEU A 213 0.11 13.30 -2.32
N CYS A 214 1.40 13.03 -2.07
CA CYS A 214 2.52 13.69 -2.78
C CYS A 214 2.65 13.29 -4.26
N GLY A 215 2.00 12.20 -4.71
CA GLY A 215 2.02 11.75 -6.10
C GLY A 215 3.19 10.83 -6.50
N ALA A 216 4.25 10.73 -5.70
CA ALA A 216 5.45 9.95 -6.05
C ALA A 216 5.13 8.48 -6.42
N CYS A 217 4.16 7.87 -5.75
CA CYS A 217 3.74 6.49 -6.03
C CYS A 217 3.08 6.32 -7.43
N TYR A 218 2.46 7.36 -7.98
CA TYR A 218 1.95 7.35 -9.35
C TYR A 218 3.09 7.46 -10.37
N GLU A 219 4.04 8.34 -10.12
CA GLU A 219 5.15 8.59 -11.03
C GLU A 219 6.01 7.34 -11.25
N VAL A 220 6.31 6.61 -10.18
CA VAL A 220 7.14 5.39 -10.26
C VAL A 220 6.38 4.14 -10.65
N CYS A 221 5.05 4.15 -10.66
CA CYS A 221 4.26 2.98 -10.97
C CYS A 221 4.48 2.54 -12.44
N PRO A 222 5.02 1.35 -12.70
CA PRO A 222 5.30 0.89 -14.07
C PRO A 222 4.04 0.66 -14.89
N VAL A 223 2.93 0.37 -14.24
CA VAL A 223 1.60 0.17 -14.87
C VAL A 223 0.67 1.36 -14.68
N LYS A 224 1.21 2.49 -14.21
CA LYS A 224 0.53 3.80 -14.13
C LYS A 224 -0.81 3.81 -13.40
N ILE A 225 -0.90 3.09 -12.27
CA ILE A 225 -2.05 3.20 -11.37
C ILE A 225 -2.06 4.60 -10.75
N ASN A 226 -3.13 5.37 -10.95
CA ASN A 226 -3.29 6.68 -10.33
C ASN A 226 -3.72 6.55 -8.86
N ILE A 227 -2.77 6.10 -8.03
CA ILE A 227 -3.00 5.83 -6.60
C ILE A 227 -3.60 7.06 -5.87
N PRO A 228 -3.13 8.31 -6.09
CA PRO A 228 -3.73 9.48 -5.46
C PRO A 228 -5.21 9.68 -5.77
N GLU A 229 -5.62 9.46 -7.01
CA GLU A 229 -7.03 9.55 -7.42
C GLU A 229 -7.89 8.49 -6.72
N VAL A 230 -7.43 7.24 -6.71
CA VAL A 230 -8.14 6.15 -6.03
C VAL A 230 -8.23 6.42 -4.52
N LEU A 231 -7.19 6.97 -3.89
CA LEU A 231 -7.24 7.36 -2.47
C LEU A 231 -8.34 8.38 -2.19
N ILE A 232 -8.45 9.44 -3.02
CA ILE A 232 -9.50 10.46 -2.86
C ILE A 232 -10.88 9.84 -3.06
N HIS A 233 -11.04 8.98 -4.07
CA HIS A 233 -12.29 8.25 -4.34
C HIS A 233 -12.71 7.39 -3.12
N LEU A 234 -11.78 6.62 -2.55
CA LEU A 234 -12.04 5.78 -1.38
C LEU A 234 -12.34 6.59 -0.12
N ARG A 235 -11.64 7.71 0.11
CA ARG A 235 -11.97 8.63 1.21
C ARG A 235 -13.41 9.13 1.09
N GLY A 236 -13.84 9.47 -0.12
CA GLY A 236 -15.24 9.82 -0.38
C GLY A 236 -16.22 8.69 -0.09
N LYS A 237 -15.87 7.43 -0.42
CA LYS A 237 -16.68 6.25 -0.08
C LYS A 237 -16.79 6.04 1.43
N VAL A 238 -15.67 6.16 2.17
CA VAL A 238 -15.66 6.05 3.65
C VAL A 238 -16.57 7.10 4.29
N VAL A 239 -16.49 8.34 3.81
CA VAL A 239 -17.36 9.42 4.33
C VAL A 239 -18.84 9.13 4.08
N ARG A 240 -19.20 8.75 2.84
CA ARG A 240 -20.59 8.40 2.51
C ARG A 240 -21.09 7.21 3.34
N HIS A 241 -20.30 6.15 3.46
CA HIS A 241 -20.63 5.00 4.29
C HIS A 241 -20.93 5.39 5.74
N LYS A 242 -20.09 6.21 6.37
CA LYS A 242 -20.31 6.72 7.73
C LYS A 242 -21.59 7.56 7.85
N GLN A 243 -21.93 8.32 6.82
CA GLN A 243 -23.15 9.14 6.78
C GLN A 243 -24.42 8.30 6.62
N ASP A 244 -24.38 7.28 5.75
CA ASP A 244 -25.52 6.44 5.39
C ASP A 244 -25.83 5.40 6.48
N GLU A 245 -24.83 4.68 6.97
CA GLU A 245 -25.04 3.67 8.02
C GLU A 245 -25.27 4.26 9.41
N GLY A 246 -24.71 5.44 9.67
CA GLY A 246 -24.90 6.14 10.95
C GLY A 246 -26.31 6.70 11.15
N GLY A 247 -27.14 6.77 10.13
CA GLY A 247 -28.47 7.36 10.17
C GLY A 247 -28.44 8.77 10.80
N LEU A 248 -29.31 9.05 11.77
CA LEU A 248 -29.34 10.34 12.47
C LEU A 248 -28.07 10.59 13.29
N LYS A 249 -27.49 9.54 13.90
CA LYS A 249 -26.23 9.64 14.65
C LYS A 249 -25.05 9.97 13.76
N GLY A 250 -24.96 9.39 12.56
CA GLY A 250 -23.91 9.70 11.59
C GLY A 250 -23.99 11.13 11.06
N LYS A 251 -25.21 11.65 10.85
CA LYS A 251 -25.41 13.04 10.45
C LYS A 251 -25.04 14.04 11.56
N LEU A 252 -25.26 13.68 12.80
CA LEU A 252 -24.95 14.51 13.99
C LEU A 252 -23.55 14.23 14.56
N ASP A 253 -22.75 13.36 13.93
CA ASP A 253 -21.37 13.16 14.35
C ASP A 253 -20.60 14.49 14.37
N PRO A 254 -19.89 14.82 15.46
CA PRO A 254 -19.18 16.10 15.59
C PRO A 254 -18.19 16.37 14.44
N GLU A 255 -17.54 15.33 13.90
CA GLU A 255 -16.63 15.45 12.77
C GLU A 255 -17.40 15.86 11.50
N ASN A 256 -18.53 15.18 11.23
CA ASN A 256 -19.37 15.48 10.08
C ASN A 256 -19.95 16.89 10.14
N VAL A 257 -20.46 17.32 11.30
CA VAL A 257 -20.98 18.66 11.52
C VAL A 257 -19.89 19.72 11.32
N ALA A 258 -18.69 19.48 11.87
CA ALA A 258 -17.56 20.39 11.70
C ALA A 258 -17.12 20.52 10.24
N MET A 259 -17.06 19.39 9.50
CA MET A 259 -16.71 19.40 8.07
C MET A 259 -17.76 20.08 7.20
N GLN A 260 -19.05 19.90 7.48
CA GLN A 260 -20.13 20.61 6.78
C GLN A 260 -20.08 22.12 7.08
N ALA A 261 -19.86 22.50 8.34
CA ALA A 261 -19.70 23.92 8.72
C ALA A 261 -18.50 24.55 7.99
N MET A 262 -17.38 23.82 7.91
CA MET A 262 -16.18 24.26 7.19
C MET A 262 -16.46 24.41 5.69
N ALA A 263 -17.10 23.42 5.06
CA ALA A 263 -17.46 23.47 3.65
C ALA A 263 -18.36 24.69 3.35
N LYS A 264 -19.38 24.93 4.17
CA LYS A 264 -20.25 26.10 4.04
C LYS A 264 -19.50 27.43 4.24
N THR A 265 -18.59 27.47 5.22
CA THR A 265 -17.77 28.66 5.47
C THR A 265 -16.86 28.97 4.27
N PHE A 266 -16.25 27.95 3.66
CA PHE A 266 -15.35 28.15 2.52
C PHE A 266 -16.06 28.40 1.19
N SER A 267 -17.32 28.00 1.05
CA SER A 267 -18.12 28.24 -0.15
C SER A 267 -18.73 29.65 -0.22
N ASP A 268 -18.83 30.37 0.90
CA ASP A 268 -19.37 31.73 0.97
C ASP A 268 -18.31 32.74 1.43
N ARG A 269 -18.11 33.77 0.62
CA ARG A 269 -17.11 34.82 0.88
C ARG A 269 -17.36 35.56 2.21
N ARG A 270 -18.61 35.87 2.52
CA ARG A 270 -18.97 36.67 3.70
C ARG A 270 -18.74 35.84 4.97
N LEU A 271 -19.15 34.57 4.93
CA LEU A 271 -18.90 33.61 6.01
C LEU A 271 -17.40 33.41 6.23
N TYR A 272 -16.62 33.26 5.15
CA TYR A 272 -15.16 33.10 5.25
C TYR A 272 -14.47 34.33 5.86
N GLU A 273 -14.79 35.54 5.40
CA GLU A 273 -14.24 36.78 5.95
C GLU A 273 -14.69 36.97 7.42
N GLY A 274 -15.93 36.60 7.75
CA GLY A 274 -16.44 36.58 9.13
C GLY A 274 -15.69 35.60 10.04
N ALA A 275 -15.45 34.37 9.56
CA ALA A 275 -14.70 33.36 10.28
C ALA A 275 -13.23 33.79 10.53
N GLN A 276 -12.60 34.45 9.57
CA GLN A 276 -11.24 35.00 9.75
C GLN A 276 -11.19 36.08 10.84
N ARG A 277 -12.19 36.96 10.89
CA ARG A 277 -12.31 37.98 11.94
C ARG A 277 -12.54 37.34 13.32
N ALA A 278 -13.44 36.36 13.40
CA ALA A 278 -13.73 35.63 14.62
C ALA A 278 -12.48 34.85 15.12
N ALA A 279 -11.74 34.21 14.22
CA ALA A 279 -10.50 33.52 14.56
C ALA A 279 -9.41 34.47 15.09
N ARG A 280 -9.30 35.67 14.53
CA ARG A 280 -8.39 36.72 14.99
C ARG A 280 -8.70 37.15 16.44
N ILE A 281 -9.95 37.32 16.77
CA ILE A 281 -10.40 37.66 18.14
C ILE A 281 -10.22 36.45 19.06
N GLY A 282 -10.68 35.29 18.63
CA GLY A 282 -10.67 34.07 19.44
C GLY A 282 -9.29 33.52 19.79
N GLN A 283 -8.26 33.86 19.00
CA GLN A 283 -6.87 33.43 19.31
C GLN A 283 -6.21 34.19 20.45
N TRP A 284 -6.74 35.36 20.82
CA TRP A 284 -6.09 36.26 21.82
C TRP A 284 -5.68 35.55 23.10
N PRO A 285 -6.50 34.69 23.74
CA PRO A 285 -6.08 33.99 24.96
C PRO A 285 -5.06 32.86 24.70
N LEU A 286 -4.91 32.41 23.46
CA LEU A 286 -4.08 31.25 23.06
C LEU A 286 -2.74 31.66 22.48
N ALA A 287 -2.69 32.85 21.83
CA ALA A 287 -1.48 33.36 21.21
C ALA A 287 -0.56 34.01 22.26
N ARG A 288 0.61 33.43 22.51
CA ARG A 288 1.61 33.94 23.43
C ARG A 288 2.95 33.98 22.71
N SER A 289 3.71 35.07 22.91
CA SER A 289 5.05 35.23 22.32
C SER A 289 5.11 35.02 20.80
N GLY A 290 4.03 35.38 20.09
CA GLY A 290 3.98 35.24 18.61
C GLY A 290 3.67 33.83 18.08
N ALA A 291 3.27 32.88 18.96
CA ALA A 291 2.91 31.53 18.59
C ALA A 291 1.71 31.02 19.44
N ILE A 292 1.03 30.00 18.91
CA ILE A 292 0.02 29.21 19.65
C ILE A 292 0.66 27.86 19.93
N HIS A 293 1.07 27.66 21.20
CA HIS A 293 1.76 26.45 21.64
C HIS A 293 0.82 25.31 21.97
N ARG A 294 -0.43 25.59 22.35
CA ARG A 294 -1.40 24.56 22.73
C ARG A 294 -2.82 24.95 22.36
N LEU A 295 -3.47 24.08 21.60
CA LEU A 295 -4.89 24.16 21.30
C LEU A 295 -5.70 23.29 22.27
N PRO A 296 -6.96 23.66 22.59
CA PRO A 296 -7.80 22.89 23.49
C PRO A 296 -8.42 21.66 22.82
N GLY A 297 -8.71 20.62 23.63
CA GLY A 297 -9.49 19.45 23.24
C GLY A 297 -8.90 18.67 22.06
N ARG A 298 -9.75 18.29 21.12
CA ARG A 298 -9.34 17.49 19.93
C ARG A 298 -8.39 18.23 18.97
N LEU A 299 -8.31 19.55 19.07
CA LEU A 299 -7.39 20.34 18.28
C LEU A 299 -5.96 20.30 18.82
N ALA A 300 -5.73 19.78 20.04
CA ALA A 300 -4.40 19.67 20.64
C ALA A 300 -3.41 18.92 19.76
N GLY A 301 -3.85 17.90 19.05
CA GLY A 301 -2.99 17.13 18.12
C GLY A 301 -2.28 17.96 17.03
N TRP A 302 -2.78 19.17 16.73
CA TRP A 302 -2.09 20.10 15.82
C TRP A 302 -0.88 20.78 16.49
N THR A 303 -0.88 20.90 17.79
CA THR A 303 0.17 21.58 18.57
C THR A 303 1.07 20.62 19.36
N ASP A 304 0.79 19.33 19.35
CA ASP A 304 1.61 18.33 20.06
C ASP A 304 3.02 18.18 19.46
N ALA A 305 3.17 18.43 18.16
CA ALA A 305 4.43 18.27 17.44
C ALA A 305 4.97 19.57 16.81
N ARG A 306 4.24 20.69 16.95
CA ARG A 306 4.63 21.98 16.35
C ARG A 306 3.83 23.15 16.94
N ASP A 307 4.44 24.32 16.92
CA ASP A 307 3.73 25.56 17.22
C ASP A 307 2.96 26.07 15.98
N LEU A 308 1.79 26.65 16.19
CA LEU A 308 1.04 27.30 15.12
C LEU A 308 1.30 28.81 15.15
N LYS A 309 1.47 29.36 13.94
CA LYS A 309 1.49 30.82 13.79
C LYS A 309 0.09 31.38 14.08
N PRO A 310 0.00 32.52 14.78
CA PRO A 310 -1.29 33.18 14.98
C PRO A 310 -1.87 33.66 13.65
N VAL A 311 -3.19 33.84 13.62
CA VAL A 311 -3.88 34.45 12.49
C VAL A 311 -3.35 35.87 12.32
N PRO A 312 -2.89 36.27 11.13
CA PRO A 312 -2.30 37.61 10.93
C PRO A 312 -3.31 38.72 11.16
N ASP A 313 -2.85 39.90 11.58
CA ASP A 313 -3.67 41.08 11.82
C ASP A 313 -4.34 41.58 10.54
N GLN A 314 -3.73 41.36 9.41
CA GLN A 314 -4.27 41.67 8.09
C GLN A 314 -4.38 40.41 7.23
N THR A 315 -5.57 40.18 6.68
CA THR A 315 -5.77 39.08 5.73
C THR A 315 -5.16 39.44 4.38
N PHE A 316 -4.82 38.44 3.56
CA PHE A 316 -4.33 38.66 2.20
C PHE A 316 -5.27 39.54 1.37
N ARG A 317 -6.58 39.39 1.52
CA ARG A 317 -7.58 40.21 0.78
C ARG A 317 -7.62 41.67 1.26
N GLU A 318 -7.42 41.92 2.55
CA GLU A 318 -7.32 43.28 3.12
C GLU A 318 -6.02 43.93 2.61
N TRP A 319 -4.90 43.21 2.68
CA TRP A 319 -3.62 43.64 2.15
C TRP A 319 -3.69 43.96 0.64
N TRP A 320 -4.28 43.05 -0.14
CA TRP A 320 -4.44 43.25 -1.58
C TRP A 320 -5.25 44.48 -1.92
N ARG A 321 -6.37 44.73 -1.21
CA ARG A 321 -7.19 45.92 -1.40
C ARG A 321 -6.45 47.20 -1.03
N SER A 322 -5.72 47.21 0.09
CA SER A 322 -4.93 48.38 0.50
C SER A 322 -3.85 48.74 -0.50
N ARG A 323 -3.22 47.72 -1.13
CA ARG A 323 -2.19 47.92 -2.15
C ARG A 323 -2.77 48.45 -3.49
N ASN A 324 -3.89 47.95 -3.91
CA ASN A 324 -4.52 48.34 -5.19
C ASN A 324 -5.42 49.57 -5.07
N GLY A 325 -5.85 49.97 -3.86
CA GLY A 325 -6.58 51.19 -3.63
C GLY A 325 -5.73 52.44 -3.54
N SER A 326 -4.40 52.32 -3.44
CA SER A 326 -3.45 53.43 -3.49
C SER A 326 -2.92 53.76 -4.88
N GLY A 327 -3.45 53.08 -5.92
CA GLY A 327 -3.02 53.21 -7.31
C GLY A 327 -4.00 53.91 -8.26
N THR A 328 -4.94 54.73 -7.77
CA THR A 328 -5.76 55.62 -8.61
C THR A 328 -5.50 57.05 -8.27
N GLY A 329 -4.36 57.54 -8.70
CA GLY A 329 -3.99 58.94 -8.57
C GLY A 329 -2.66 59.19 -9.32
N GLU A 330 -2.68 58.95 -10.64
CA GLU A 330 -1.93 59.71 -11.67
C GLU A 330 -2.36 59.18 -13.04
#